data_d1d758e2c3b067662d659b9e4b62f007
#
_entry.id   d1d758e2c3b067662d659b9e4b62f007
#
_cell.length_a   1.000
_cell.length_b   1.000
_cell.length_c   1.000
_cell.angle_alpha   90.00
_cell.angle_beta   90.00
_cell.angle_gamma   90.00
#
_symmetry.space_group_name_H-M   'P 1'
#
loop_
_entity.id
_entity.type
_entity.pdbx_description
1 polymer ?
#
loop_
_entity_poly.entity_id
_entity_poly.type
_entity_poly.pdbx_seq_one_letter_code
_entity_poly.pdbx_strand_id
1 'polypeptide(L)'
;IYKPGKLNYVWNYLSSTLDNFKAKLLGYRNYTALLTQTGTSAPVATVLQNNLGQDIVWTYTGVGTYTGTAVGAFVAQSKVAVITSQTDLTDTGVTTGFRATDDTIIVATFNYAGAGLNGVLADSLVEIRVYN
;
A
#
# COMPACT_ATOMS: atom_id res chain seq x y z
N ILE A 1 26.00 -23.53 24.85
CA ILE A 1 26.48 -23.56 23.47
C ILE A 1 25.44 -22.83 22.59
N TYR A 2 25.88 -21.81 21.93
CA TYR A 2 25.04 -21.02 21.00
C TYR A 2 24.60 -21.86 19.79
N LYS A 3 23.28 -21.91 19.56
CA LYS A 3 22.68 -22.53 18.35
C LYS A 3 22.13 -21.44 17.46
N PRO A 4 22.64 -21.23 16.20
CA PRO A 4 22.25 -20.15 15.32
C PRO A 4 20.73 -20.04 15.07
N GLY A 5 20.01 -21.15 15.01
CA GLY A 5 18.56 -21.17 14.81
C GLY A 5 17.73 -20.57 15.95
N LYS A 6 18.25 -20.55 17.16
CA LYS A 6 17.58 -19.94 18.33
C LYS A 6 17.57 -18.42 18.27
N LEU A 7 18.65 -17.80 17.78
CA LEU A 7 18.73 -16.34 17.67
C LEU A 7 17.76 -15.80 16.64
N ASN A 8 17.62 -16.46 15.48
CA ASN A 8 16.65 -16.08 14.46
C ASN A 8 15.21 -16.19 14.97
N TYR A 9 14.90 -17.24 15.74
CA TYR A 9 13.59 -17.39 16.36
C TYR A 9 13.27 -16.25 17.35
N VAL A 10 14.22 -15.92 18.23
CA VAL A 10 14.06 -14.82 19.20
C VAL A 10 13.94 -13.48 18.49
N TRP A 11 14.74 -13.23 17.45
CA TRP A 11 14.67 -12.01 16.66
C TRP A 11 13.30 -11.86 15.95
N ASN A 12 12.81 -12.90 15.31
CA ASN A 12 11.50 -12.89 14.65
C ASN A 12 10.36 -12.67 15.65
N TYR A 13 10.44 -13.31 16.83
CA TYR A 13 9.46 -13.10 17.89
C TYR A 13 9.46 -11.66 18.40
N LEU A 14 10.61 -11.09 18.68
CA LEU A 14 10.75 -9.70 19.15
C LEU A 14 10.32 -8.70 18.10
N SER A 15 10.67 -8.92 16.84
CA SER A 15 10.27 -8.07 15.73
C SER A 15 8.75 -8.04 15.55
N SER A 16 8.10 -9.21 15.55
CA SER A 16 6.63 -9.34 15.48
C SER A 16 5.95 -8.68 16.69
N THR A 17 6.49 -8.84 17.89
CA THR A 17 5.95 -8.23 19.11
C THR A 17 6.07 -6.70 19.07
N LEU A 18 7.19 -6.16 18.57
CA LEU A 18 7.38 -4.72 18.40
C LEU A 18 6.42 -4.15 17.37
N ASP A 19 6.17 -4.83 16.25
CA ASP A 19 5.22 -4.38 15.24
C ASP A 19 3.80 -4.35 15.78
N ASN A 20 3.40 -5.36 16.54
CA ASN A 20 2.10 -5.38 17.22
C ASN A 20 1.99 -4.26 18.27
N PHE A 21 3.06 -3.99 19.00
CA PHE A 21 3.11 -2.91 19.98
C PHE A 21 2.99 -1.53 19.32
N LYS A 22 3.70 -1.31 18.21
CA LYS A 22 3.58 -0.09 17.40
C LYS A 22 2.16 0.13 16.89
N ALA A 23 1.54 -0.92 16.32
CA ALA A 23 0.16 -0.87 15.86
C ALA A 23 -0.82 -0.52 16.98
N LYS A 24 -0.59 -1.05 18.18
CA LYS A 24 -1.41 -0.76 19.36
C LYS A 24 -1.24 0.67 19.86
N LEU A 25 -0.02 1.21 19.83
CA LEU A 25 0.27 2.59 20.20
C LEU A 25 -0.27 3.60 19.19
N LEU A 26 -0.11 3.33 17.89
CA LEU A 26 -0.56 4.21 16.81
C LEU A 26 -2.07 4.10 16.57
N GLY A 27 -2.70 3.02 17.04
CA GLY A 27 -4.11 2.75 16.78
C GLY A 27 -4.41 2.25 15.36
N TYR A 28 -3.38 2.02 14.53
CA TYR A 28 -3.50 1.47 13.17
C TYR A 28 -2.26 0.70 12.75
N ARG A 29 -2.45 -0.21 11.80
CA ARG A 29 -1.37 -0.82 11.01
C ARG A 29 -1.26 -0.07 9.70
N ASN A 30 -0.07 0.00 9.12
CA ASN A 30 0.12 0.73 7.87
C ASN A 30 0.99 -0.01 6.85
N TYR A 31 0.76 0.37 5.61
CA TYR A 31 1.61 0.08 4.48
C TYR A 31 1.94 1.41 3.80
N THR A 32 3.20 1.66 3.56
CA THR A 32 3.69 2.87 2.89
C THR A 32 4.64 2.45 1.78
N ALA A 33 4.36 2.88 0.56
CA ALA A 33 5.19 2.57 -0.61
C ALA A 33 5.19 3.72 -1.61
N LEU A 34 6.22 3.72 -2.46
CA LEU A 34 6.27 4.55 -3.65
C LEU A 34 5.87 3.68 -4.84
N LEU A 35 4.88 4.11 -5.61
CA LEU A 35 4.41 3.41 -6.80
C LEU A 35 4.90 4.10 -8.06
N THR A 36 5.42 3.31 -8.99
CA THR A 36 5.75 3.74 -10.35
C THR A 36 5.06 2.84 -11.35
N GLN A 37 4.42 3.43 -12.37
CA GLN A 37 3.65 2.68 -13.37
C GLN A 37 3.90 3.25 -14.77
N THR A 38 4.09 2.37 -15.74
CA THR A 38 4.29 2.72 -17.15
C THR A 38 3.44 1.86 -18.06
N GLY A 39 2.89 2.48 -19.10
CA GLY A 39 2.08 1.81 -20.12
C GLY A 39 0.88 1.06 -19.51
N THR A 40 0.77 -0.23 -19.78
CA THR A 40 -0.26 -1.13 -19.24
C THR A 40 0.30 -2.14 -18.24
N SER A 41 1.49 -1.90 -17.72
CA SER A 41 2.15 -2.77 -16.74
C SER A 41 1.56 -2.56 -15.35
N ALA A 42 1.67 -3.58 -14.50
CA ALA A 42 1.36 -3.44 -13.09
C ALA A 42 2.27 -2.40 -12.43
N PRO A 43 1.79 -1.63 -11.44
CA PRO A 43 2.64 -0.75 -10.65
C PRO A 43 3.76 -1.52 -9.97
N VAL A 44 4.95 -0.93 -9.98
CA VAL A 44 6.10 -1.39 -9.19
C VAL A 44 6.10 -0.62 -7.88
N ALA A 45 6.13 -1.34 -6.77
CA ALA A 45 6.12 -0.75 -5.43
C ALA A 45 7.51 -0.80 -4.81
N THR A 46 8.04 0.35 -4.41
CA THR A 46 9.17 0.44 -3.48
C THR A 46 8.60 0.59 -2.08
N VAL A 47 8.58 -0.51 -1.32
CA VAL A 47 7.96 -0.54 0.01
C VAL A 47 8.87 0.15 1.01
N LEU A 48 8.37 1.20 1.65
CA LEU A 48 9.07 1.95 2.69
C LEU A 48 8.75 1.41 4.08
N GLN A 49 7.52 0.98 4.29
CA GLN A 49 7.05 0.40 5.54
C GLN A 49 5.87 -0.53 5.30
N ASN A 50 5.86 -1.70 5.93
CA ASN A 50 4.73 -2.62 5.88
C ASN A 50 4.61 -3.37 7.21
N ASN A 51 3.58 -3.08 7.97
CA ASN A 51 3.20 -3.82 9.18
C ASN A 51 1.76 -4.37 9.12
N LEU A 52 1.25 -4.58 7.90
CA LEU A 52 -0.05 -5.24 7.70
C LEU A 52 -0.01 -6.74 8.02
N GLY A 53 1.19 -7.34 8.05
CA GLY A 53 1.38 -8.78 8.24
C GLY A 53 1.42 -9.59 6.93
N GLN A 54 1.25 -8.94 5.79
CA GLN A 54 1.35 -9.54 4.46
C GLN A 54 1.70 -8.48 3.41
N ASP A 55 2.21 -8.91 2.28
CA ASP A 55 2.53 -8.02 1.17
C ASP A 55 1.28 -7.64 0.36
N ILE A 56 1.35 -6.49 -0.29
CA ILE A 56 0.33 -6.07 -1.26
C ILE A 56 0.81 -6.42 -2.66
N VAL A 57 0.02 -7.19 -3.39
CA VAL A 57 0.25 -7.51 -4.79
C VAL A 57 -0.47 -6.47 -5.65
N TRP A 58 0.28 -5.71 -6.43
CA TRP A 58 -0.25 -4.69 -7.32
C TRP A 58 -0.52 -5.26 -8.71
N THR A 59 -1.65 -4.91 -9.29
CA THR A 59 -2.05 -5.31 -10.65
C THR A 59 -2.62 -4.13 -11.42
N TYR A 60 -2.43 -4.15 -12.74
CA TYR A 60 -3.10 -3.24 -13.67
C TYR A 60 -4.48 -3.81 -14.00
N THR A 61 -5.54 -3.07 -13.74
CA THR A 61 -6.92 -3.53 -13.98
C THR A 61 -7.65 -2.71 -15.05
N GLY A 62 -7.10 -1.59 -15.45
CA GLY A 62 -7.65 -0.74 -16.50
C GLY A 62 -6.85 0.54 -16.66
N VAL A 63 -7.19 1.34 -17.65
CA VAL A 63 -6.53 2.64 -17.87
C VAL A 63 -6.69 3.52 -16.64
N GLY A 64 -5.57 3.88 -16.02
CA GLY A 64 -5.54 4.66 -14.77
C GLY A 64 -6.15 3.94 -13.57
N THR A 65 -6.25 2.60 -13.58
CA THR A 65 -6.83 1.85 -12.46
C THR A 65 -5.90 0.70 -12.06
N TYR A 66 -5.51 0.71 -10.80
CA TYR A 66 -4.56 -0.24 -10.23
C TYR A 66 -5.12 -0.84 -8.95
N THR A 67 -5.06 -2.16 -8.84
CA THR A 67 -5.59 -2.87 -7.68
C THR A 67 -4.43 -3.41 -6.83
N GLY A 68 -4.43 -3.08 -5.55
CA GLY A 68 -3.56 -3.67 -4.55
C GLY A 68 -4.33 -4.72 -3.76
N THR A 69 -3.88 -5.97 -3.80
CA THR A 69 -4.53 -7.12 -3.16
C THR A 69 -3.73 -7.60 -1.96
N ALA A 70 -4.40 -7.71 -0.82
CA ALA A 70 -3.89 -8.33 0.40
C ALA A 70 -5.08 -8.97 1.14
N VAL A 71 -5.20 -10.29 1.06
CA VAL A 71 -6.40 -11.03 1.49
C VAL A 71 -6.71 -10.78 2.97
N GLY A 72 -7.93 -10.31 3.26
CA GLY A 72 -8.42 -10.03 4.60
C GLY A 72 -7.73 -8.87 5.32
N ALA A 73 -6.89 -8.08 4.62
CA ALA A 73 -6.16 -6.98 5.26
C ALA A 73 -7.00 -5.73 5.51
N PHE A 74 -8.06 -5.53 4.74
CA PHE A 74 -8.83 -4.29 4.69
C PHE A 74 -10.27 -4.45 5.21
N VAL A 75 -10.42 -5.25 6.24
CA VAL A 75 -11.73 -5.50 6.85
C VAL A 75 -12.32 -4.22 7.46
N ALA A 76 -13.60 -3.99 7.22
CA ALA A 76 -14.38 -2.83 7.64
C ALA A 76 -13.97 -1.50 6.97
N GLN A 77 -14.80 -1.05 6.04
CA GLN A 77 -14.59 0.17 5.23
C GLN A 77 -14.30 1.42 6.06
N SER A 78 -14.95 1.58 7.20
CA SER A 78 -14.78 2.74 8.08
C SER A 78 -13.43 2.80 8.80
N LYS A 79 -12.66 1.72 8.70
CA LYS A 79 -11.36 1.57 9.37
C LYS A 79 -10.17 1.63 8.43
N VAL A 80 -10.38 1.85 7.14
CA VAL A 80 -9.31 1.89 6.14
C VAL A 80 -9.23 3.28 5.52
N ALA A 81 -8.07 3.91 5.64
CA ALA A 81 -7.75 5.15 4.96
C ALA A 81 -6.66 4.89 3.91
N VAL A 82 -6.87 5.38 2.70
CA VAL A 82 -5.87 5.36 1.62
C VAL A 82 -5.48 6.79 1.31
N ILE A 83 -4.20 7.09 1.49
CA ILE A 83 -3.62 8.41 1.30
C ILE A 83 -2.67 8.33 0.13
N THR A 84 -2.83 9.22 -0.84
CA THR A 84 -1.96 9.28 -2.01
C THR A 84 -1.33 10.65 -2.13
N SER A 85 -0.09 10.71 -2.61
CA SER A 85 0.54 11.96 -3.04
C SER A 85 0.54 12.04 -4.55
N GLN A 86 0.46 13.25 -5.06
CA GLN A 86 0.69 13.53 -6.46
C GLN A 86 2.14 13.98 -6.65
N THR A 87 2.87 13.29 -7.52
CA THR A 87 4.27 13.62 -7.82
C THR A 87 4.48 14.09 -9.24
N ASP A 88 3.46 14.00 -10.09
CA ASP A 88 3.53 14.53 -11.44
C ASP A 88 3.38 16.06 -11.42
N LEU A 89 4.50 16.74 -11.65
CA LEU A 89 4.56 18.20 -11.74
C LEU A 89 4.16 18.73 -13.13
N THR A 90 3.85 17.84 -14.08
CA THR A 90 3.48 18.23 -15.43
C THR A 90 2.00 18.62 -15.58
N ASP A 91 1.28 18.66 -14.48
CA ASP A 91 -0.06 19.24 -14.39
C ASP A 91 -1.15 18.48 -15.17
N THR A 92 -0.94 17.19 -15.43
CA THR A 92 -1.84 16.42 -16.29
C THR A 92 -2.63 15.32 -15.58
N GLY A 93 -2.30 14.99 -14.32
CA GLY A 93 -2.92 13.86 -13.66
C GLY A 93 -3.29 14.08 -12.20
N VAL A 94 -4.34 13.44 -11.77
CA VAL A 94 -4.82 13.37 -10.40
C VAL A 94 -4.73 11.93 -9.92
N THR A 95 -4.25 11.72 -8.70
CA THR A 95 -4.18 10.41 -8.05
C THR A 95 -5.12 10.36 -6.86
N THR A 96 -5.90 9.29 -6.76
CA THR A 96 -6.75 9.01 -5.61
C THR A 96 -6.65 7.55 -5.22
N GLY A 97 -7.02 7.23 -3.98
CA GLY A 97 -7.04 5.85 -3.52
C GLY A 97 -8.23 5.60 -2.59
N PHE A 98 -8.77 4.40 -2.65
CA PHE A 98 -9.86 3.98 -1.78
C PHE A 98 -9.88 2.46 -1.58
N ARG A 99 -10.52 2.04 -0.49
CA ARG A 99 -10.80 0.63 -0.24
C ARG A 99 -11.93 0.16 -1.15
N ALA A 100 -11.73 -0.94 -1.83
CA ALA A 100 -12.75 -1.56 -2.69
C ALA A 100 -13.45 -2.74 -2.01
N THR A 101 -12.70 -3.66 -1.41
CA THR A 101 -13.20 -4.84 -0.70
C THR A 101 -12.39 -5.11 0.57
N ASP A 102 -12.73 -6.17 1.30
CA ASP A 102 -11.92 -6.62 2.45
C ASP A 102 -10.50 -7.05 2.05
N ASP A 103 -10.29 -7.38 0.78
CA ASP A 103 -9.05 -7.89 0.24
C ASP A 103 -8.31 -6.88 -0.66
N THR A 104 -9.00 -5.82 -1.11
CA THR A 104 -8.48 -4.95 -2.16
C THR A 104 -8.65 -3.47 -1.88
N ILE A 105 -7.64 -2.72 -2.30
CA ILE A 105 -7.70 -1.27 -2.48
C ILE A 105 -7.51 -0.93 -3.95
N ILE A 106 -8.00 0.23 -4.36
CA ILE A 106 -7.78 0.78 -5.69
C ILE A 106 -7.02 2.09 -5.57
N VAL A 107 -6.00 2.24 -6.42
CA VAL A 107 -5.39 3.53 -6.74
C VAL A 107 -5.80 3.87 -8.16
N ALA A 108 -6.38 5.05 -8.34
CA ALA A 108 -6.85 5.53 -9.63
C ALA A 108 -6.13 6.81 -10.02
N THR A 109 -5.78 6.92 -11.30
CA THR A 109 -5.15 8.09 -11.90
C THR A 109 -5.96 8.55 -13.11
N PHE A 110 -6.19 9.83 -13.21
CA PHE A 110 -7.01 10.41 -14.29
C PHE A 110 -6.58 11.85 -14.59
N ASN A 111 -6.93 12.33 -15.76
CA ASN A 111 -6.74 13.72 -16.14
C ASN A 111 -7.78 14.64 -15.49
N TYR A 112 -7.63 15.96 -15.63
CA TYR A 112 -8.58 16.93 -15.08
C TYR A 112 -9.99 16.87 -15.69
N ALA A 113 -10.14 16.22 -16.83
CA ALA A 113 -11.45 15.95 -17.43
C ALA A 113 -12.11 14.68 -16.87
N GLY A 114 -11.46 13.96 -15.95
CA GLY A 114 -11.97 12.76 -15.31
C GLY A 114 -11.75 11.46 -16.11
N ALA A 115 -11.00 11.51 -17.22
CA ALA A 115 -10.64 10.31 -17.97
C ALA A 115 -9.42 9.60 -17.34
N GLY A 116 -9.47 8.28 -17.24
CA GLY A 116 -8.36 7.46 -16.77
C GLY A 116 -7.08 7.72 -17.55
N LEU A 117 -5.94 7.76 -16.87
CA LEU A 117 -4.65 8.08 -17.46
C LEU A 117 -3.56 7.17 -16.88
N ASN A 118 -2.84 6.47 -17.77
CA ASN A 118 -1.66 5.67 -17.38
C ASN A 118 -0.41 6.56 -17.25
N GLY A 119 0.59 6.06 -16.49
CA GLY A 119 1.89 6.69 -16.40
C GLY A 119 1.95 7.93 -15.49
N VAL A 120 0.92 8.20 -14.72
CA VAL A 120 0.90 9.31 -13.75
C VAL A 120 1.68 8.97 -12.48
N LEU A 121 1.72 7.68 -12.10
CA LEU A 121 2.48 7.24 -10.92
C LEU A 121 3.98 7.22 -11.23
N ALA A 122 4.70 8.17 -10.65
CA ALA A 122 6.16 8.30 -10.75
C ALA A 122 6.71 8.51 -9.33
N ASP A 123 7.14 7.43 -8.69
CA ASP A 123 7.50 7.41 -7.27
C ASP A 123 6.42 8.04 -6.38
N SER A 124 5.16 7.80 -6.72
CA SER A 124 4.00 8.38 -6.05
C SER A 124 3.75 7.66 -4.73
N LEU A 125 3.66 8.41 -3.64
CA LEU A 125 3.40 7.86 -2.33
C LEU A 125 1.99 7.30 -2.25
N VAL A 126 1.86 6.08 -1.76
CA VAL A 126 0.63 5.52 -1.22
C VAL A 126 0.85 5.12 0.22
N GLU A 127 -0.03 5.55 1.09
CA GLU A 127 -0.09 5.09 2.48
C GLU A 127 -1.48 4.54 2.76
N ILE A 128 -1.51 3.33 3.27
CA ILE A 128 -2.74 2.64 3.67
C ILE A 128 -2.69 2.46 5.17
N ARG A 129 -3.70 2.96 5.87
CA ARG A 129 -3.87 2.79 7.31
C ARG A 129 -5.09 1.94 7.59
N VAL A 130 -4.91 0.90 8.38
CA VAL A 130 -6.00 0.03 8.86
C VAL A 130 -6.11 0.21 10.36
N TYR A 131 -7.13 0.94 10.79
CA TYR A 131 -7.39 1.27 12.19
C TYR A 131 -7.93 0.05 12.95
N ASN A 132 -7.62 -0.01 14.26
CA ASN A 132 -8.05 -1.09 15.16
C ASN A 132 -9.54 -1.02 15.51
#